data_4ea8327d41507264bdb0dc4eefd2c5a5
#
_entry.id   4ea8327d41507264bdb0dc4eefd2c5a5
#
_cell.length_a   1.000
_cell.length_b   1.000
_cell.length_c   1.000
_cell.angle_alpha   90.00
_cell.angle_beta   90.00
_cell.angle_gamma   90.00
#
_symmetry.space_group_name_H-M   'P 1'
#
loop_
_entity.id
_entity.type
_entity.pdbx_description
1 polymer ?
#
loop_
_entity_poly.entity_id
_entity_poly.type
_entity_poly.pdbx_seq_one_letter_code
_entity_poly.pdbx_strand_id
1 'polypeptide(L)'
;MKIIAHRGFSGLYPENTMLAFKKAIEVGADGIELDVHLSKDGHVMIIHDEALKRTAGVNGVVSDYTRAELEKISAGKTKNDEFGFTPIPSLEEYLDFMSKHRDKVTNIELKTAPVYYPEIEEKTLELVRRYDLENNIIYSSFNWLSIERMQRLNTLSKTGLLFSGMKLYNQAHIIKALGINYFHPDFNDLTDDIVKSYLENKVGLNVWTVNEIEDMKVCLSWNIDGLITNYPDRALSIVR
;
A
#
# COMPACT_ATOMS: atom_id res chain seq x y z
N MET A 1 -14.44 -0.58 -10.10
CA MET A 1 -12.99 -0.68 -9.86
C MET A 1 -12.49 0.64 -9.27
N LYS A 2 -11.75 0.60 -8.15
CA LYS A 2 -11.12 1.78 -7.53
C LYS A 2 -9.72 1.97 -8.10
N ILE A 3 -9.30 3.21 -8.32
CA ILE A 3 -7.93 3.55 -8.71
C ILE A 3 -7.15 3.91 -7.45
N ILE A 4 -6.17 3.07 -7.11
CA ILE A 4 -5.33 3.20 -5.91
C ILE A 4 -3.93 3.61 -6.35
N ALA A 5 -3.46 4.76 -5.89
CA ALA A 5 -2.16 5.31 -6.23
C ALA A 5 -1.05 4.60 -5.43
N HIS A 6 -0.23 3.78 -6.10
CA HIS A 6 0.87 3.01 -5.53
C HIS A 6 1.97 3.92 -4.99
N ARG A 7 2.16 3.93 -3.68
CA ARG A 7 3.08 4.84 -2.96
C ARG A 7 2.78 6.33 -3.25
N GLY A 8 1.49 6.65 -3.44
CA GLY A 8 1.04 7.92 -3.99
C GLY A 8 1.19 8.00 -5.52
N PHE A 9 1.22 9.20 -6.09
CA PHE A 9 1.43 9.39 -7.53
C PHE A 9 2.93 9.22 -7.89
N SER A 10 3.46 8.03 -7.63
CA SER A 10 4.90 7.72 -7.67
C SER A 10 5.48 7.69 -9.09
N GLY A 11 4.67 7.57 -10.11
CA GLY A 11 5.11 7.67 -11.50
C GLY A 11 5.74 9.02 -11.82
N LEU A 12 5.21 10.11 -11.26
CA LEU A 12 5.70 11.47 -11.48
C LEU A 12 6.40 12.08 -10.25
N TYR A 13 6.02 11.70 -9.03
CA TYR A 13 6.52 12.30 -7.79
C TYR A 13 7.32 11.29 -6.96
N PRO A 14 8.16 11.73 -5.99
CA PRO A 14 8.91 10.82 -5.13
C PRO A 14 7.97 9.89 -4.34
N GLU A 15 8.17 8.58 -4.47
CA GLU A 15 7.35 7.55 -3.83
C GLU A 15 7.30 7.69 -2.30
N ASN A 16 6.17 7.32 -1.69
CA ASN A 16 5.98 7.31 -0.24
C ASN A 16 6.28 8.66 0.44
N THR A 17 5.98 9.77 -0.22
CA THR A 17 6.11 11.13 0.33
C THR A 17 4.78 11.83 0.41
N MET A 18 4.65 12.80 1.33
CA MET A 18 3.44 13.63 1.43
C MET A 18 3.15 14.39 0.13
N LEU A 19 4.18 14.70 -0.66
CA LEU A 19 4.01 15.30 -1.99
C LEU A 19 3.26 14.35 -2.92
N ALA A 20 3.72 13.09 -3.05
CA ALA A 20 3.09 12.09 -3.91
C ALA A 20 1.65 11.78 -3.47
N PHE A 21 1.39 11.74 -2.15
CA PHE A 21 0.05 11.50 -1.60
C PHE A 21 -0.92 12.65 -1.91
N LYS A 22 -0.51 13.90 -1.70
CA LYS A 22 -1.31 15.08 -2.05
C LYS A 22 -1.63 15.11 -3.54
N LYS A 23 -0.64 14.82 -4.40
CA LYS A 23 -0.83 14.77 -5.86
C LYS A 23 -1.74 13.63 -6.31
N ALA A 24 -1.74 12.49 -5.62
CA ALA A 24 -2.68 11.40 -5.87
C ALA A 24 -4.14 11.83 -5.58
N ILE A 25 -4.37 12.55 -4.49
CA ILE A 25 -5.70 13.08 -4.15
C ILE A 25 -6.11 14.18 -5.13
N GLU A 26 -5.20 15.11 -5.47
CA GLU A 26 -5.46 16.20 -6.43
C GLU A 26 -5.87 15.69 -7.81
N VAL A 27 -5.26 14.61 -8.32
CA VAL A 27 -5.62 14.01 -9.61
C VAL A 27 -6.93 13.21 -9.55
N GLY A 28 -7.45 12.96 -8.35
CA GLY A 28 -8.74 12.30 -8.13
C GLY A 28 -8.66 10.78 -7.92
N ALA A 29 -7.53 10.24 -7.48
CA ALA A 29 -7.43 8.83 -7.10
C ALA A 29 -8.50 8.45 -6.04
N ASP A 30 -8.99 7.22 -6.10
CA ASP A 30 -9.98 6.71 -5.15
C ASP A 30 -9.33 6.23 -3.84
N GLY A 31 -8.00 6.04 -3.87
CA GLY A 31 -7.23 5.65 -2.70
C GLY A 31 -5.73 5.80 -2.91
N ILE A 32 -5.00 5.54 -1.84
CA ILE A 32 -3.54 5.55 -1.79
C ILE A 32 -3.08 4.21 -1.21
N GLU A 33 -2.04 3.67 -1.78
CA GLU A 33 -1.27 2.57 -1.19
C GLU A 33 0.05 3.12 -0.68
N LEU A 34 0.53 2.60 0.45
CA LEU A 34 1.79 2.99 1.10
C LEU A 34 2.39 1.85 1.92
N ASP A 35 3.69 1.94 2.19
CA ASP A 35 4.48 0.94 2.91
C ASP A 35 4.94 1.45 4.27
N VAL A 36 4.89 0.62 5.31
CA VAL A 36 5.29 1.03 6.66
C VAL A 36 6.36 0.14 7.29
N HIS A 37 7.27 0.80 8.02
CA HIS A 37 8.31 0.22 8.87
C HIS A 37 8.31 0.89 10.25
N LEU A 38 9.03 0.32 11.23
CA LEU A 38 9.29 1.01 12.51
C LEU A 38 10.67 1.69 12.52
N SER A 39 10.70 2.91 13.02
CA SER A 39 11.92 3.61 13.41
C SER A 39 12.56 3.00 14.66
N LYS A 40 13.79 3.39 14.97
CA LYS A 40 14.55 2.98 16.17
C LYS A 40 13.79 3.24 17.48
N ASP A 41 13.06 4.34 17.55
CA ASP A 41 12.24 4.75 18.69
C ASP A 41 10.77 4.31 18.58
N GLY A 42 10.48 3.39 17.63
CA GLY A 42 9.21 2.69 17.53
C GLY A 42 8.06 3.49 16.94
N HIS A 43 8.33 4.55 16.17
CA HIS A 43 7.33 5.24 15.37
C HIS A 43 7.11 4.54 14.03
N VAL A 44 5.87 4.56 13.53
CA VAL A 44 5.53 4.01 12.21
C VAL A 44 5.89 5.04 11.13
N MET A 45 6.86 4.69 10.29
CA MET A 45 7.38 5.53 9.21
C MET A 45 6.99 4.99 7.84
N ILE A 46 6.82 5.87 6.87
CA ILE A 46 6.37 5.49 5.52
C ILE A 46 7.56 5.50 4.56
N ILE A 47 7.94 4.31 4.10
CA ILE A 47 8.99 4.07 3.11
C ILE A 47 8.89 2.62 2.63
N HIS A 48 9.30 2.33 1.38
CA HIS A 48 9.17 0.97 0.83
C HIS A 48 10.25 0.01 1.31
N ASP A 49 11.53 0.39 1.12
CA ASP A 49 12.64 -0.48 1.47
C ASP A 49 13.03 -0.30 2.94
N GLU A 50 13.47 -1.36 3.58
CA GLU A 50 14.13 -1.26 4.88
C GLU A 50 15.42 -0.43 4.82
N ALA A 51 16.13 -0.48 3.68
CA ALA A 51 17.37 0.27 3.43
C ALA A 51 17.09 1.65 2.81
N LEU A 52 17.69 2.71 3.37
CA LEU A 52 17.49 4.08 2.92
C LEU A 52 18.20 4.43 1.59
N LYS A 53 19.05 3.52 1.09
CA LYS A 53 19.96 3.81 -0.04
C LYS A 53 19.27 4.19 -1.33
N ARG A 54 18.23 3.46 -1.73
CA ARG A 54 17.55 3.65 -3.03
C ARG A 54 16.78 4.98 -3.08
N THR A 55 15.96 5.24 -2.07
CA THR A 55 15.04 6.38 -2.05
C THR A 55 15.66 7.64 -1.48
N ALA A 56 16.63 7.51 -0.55
CA ALA A 56 17.22 8.64 0.15
C ALA A 56 18.73 8.83 -0.11
N GLY A 57 19.41 7.85 -0.72
CA GLY A 57 20.86 7.93 -0.95
C GLY A 57 21.72 7.78 0.32
N VAL A 58 21.10 7.53 1.47
CA VAL A 58 21.75 7.40 2.79
C VAL A 58 22.05 5.92 3.07
N ASN A 59 23.16 5.62 3.72
CA ASN A 59 23.45 4.26 4.18
C ASN A 59 22.72 3.98 5.50
N GLY A 60 22.38 2.71 5.75
CA GLY A 60 21.66 2.26 6.94
C GLY A 60 20.24 1.84 6.63
N VAL A 61 19.54 1.36 7.66
CA VAL A 61 18.17 0.89 7.58
C VAL A 61 17.24 1.74 8.46
N VAL A 62 15.95 1.71 8.20
CA VAL A 62 14.95 2.54 8.90
C VAL A 62 15.04 2.39 10.42
N SER A 63 15.24 1.15 10.91
CA SER A 63 15.32 0.85 12.33
C SER A 63 16.62 1.33 13.03
N ASP A 64 17.58 1.85 12.29
CA ASP A 64 18.79 2.47 12.87
C ASP A 64 18.56 3.92 13.32
N TYR A 65 17.52 4.56 12.79
CA TYR A 65 17.23 5.99 12.94
C TYR A 65 15.95 6.23 13.75
N THR A 66 15.97 7.25 14.59
CA THR A 66 14.76 7.78 15.24
C THR A 66 13.86 8.49 14.23
N ARG A 67 12.57 8.66 14.56
CA ARG A 67 11.64 9.46 13.76
C ARG A 67 12.23 10.85 13.43
N ALA A 68 12.74 11.55 14.43
CA ALA A 68 13.28 12.90 14.26
C ALA A 68 14.51 12.96 13.33
N GLU A 69 15.26 11.87 13.19
CA GLU A 69 16.35 11.74 12.23
C GLU A 69 15.82 11.43 10.83
N LEU A 70 14.86 10.51 10.69
CA LEU A 70 14.24 10.14 9.41
C LEU A 70 13.53 11.32 8.76
N GLU A 71 12.80 12.15 9.51
CA GLU A 71 12.14 13.36 9.02
C GLU A 71 13.12 14.43 8.47
N LYS A 72 14.43 14.31 8.76
CA LYS A 72 15.49 15.16 8.18
C LYS A 72 16.16 14.55 6.95
N ILE A 73 15.74 13.36 6.53
CA ILE A 73 16.25 12.67 5.35
C ILE A 73 15.25 12.85 4.21
N SER A 74 15.74 13.31 3.04
CA SER A 74 14.91 13.44 1.84
C SER A 74 14.75 12.10 1.14
N ALA A 75 13.52 11.72 0.81
CA ALA A 75 13.18 10.56 -0.03
C ALA A 75 13.10 10.91 -1.53
N GLY A 76 13.64 12.07 -1.95
CA GLY A 76 13.54 12.57 -3.32
C GLY A 76 14.49 11.91 -4.34
N LYS A 77 15.42 11.05 -3.90
CA LYS A 77 16.50 10.49 -4.73
C LYS A 77 16.03 9.75 -5.99
N THR A 78 14.89 9.07 -5.93
CA THR A 78 14.31 8.35 -7.08
C THR A 78 13.88 9.28 -8.22
N LYS A 79 13.74 10.58 -7.94
CA LYS A 79 13.43 11.65 -8.90
C LYS A 79 14.58 12.67 -9.04
N ASN A 80 15.82 12.22 -8.79
CA ASN A 80 17.02 13.06 -8.90
C ASN A 80 16.93 14.38 -8.11
N ASP A 81 16.24 14.37 -6.97
CA ASP A 81 15.99 15.52 -6.11
C ASP A 81 15.30 16.72 -6.81
N GLU A 82 14.65 16.48 -7.96
CA GLU A 82 13.94 17.50 -8.76
C GLU A 82 12.91 18.29 -7.94
N PHE A 83 12.29 17.65 -6.94
CA PHE A 83 11.26 18.25 -6.08
C PHE A 83 11.80 18.88 -4.81
N GLY A 84 13.14 19.02 -4.70
CA GLY A 84 13.80 19.53 -3.51
C GLY A 84 13.69 18.59 -2.30
N PHE A 85 13.65 19.15 -1.11
CA PHE A 85 13.57 18.37 0.11
C PHE A 85 12.18 17.77 0.31
N THR A 86 12.09 16.45 0.23
CA THR A 86 10.86 15.67 0.47
C THR A 86 11.11 14.69 1.61
N PRO A 87 10.78 15.04 2.86
CA PRO A 87 11.11 14.21 4.03
C PRO A 87 10.43 12.85 3.98
N ILE A 88 11.04 11.86 4.63
CA ILE A 88 10.39 10.57 4.92
C ILE A 88 9.27 10.84 5.93
N PRO A 89 7.98 10.63 5.58
CA PRO A 89 6.88 10.98 6.47
C PRO A 89 6.62 9.89 7.51
N SER A 90 6.02 10.29 8.63
CA SER A 90 5.41 9.33 9.56
C SER A 90 4.00 8.95 9.13
N LEU A 91 3.52 7.76 9.55
CA LEU A 91 2.13 7.38 9.35
C LEU A 91 1.17 8.36 10.04
N GLU A 92 1.55 8.93 11.17
CA GLU A 92 0.76 9.93 11.89
C GLU A 92 0.50 11.19 11.04
N GLU A 93 1.54 11.73 10.36
CA GLU A 93 1.40 12.87 9.45
C GLU A 93 0.46 12.54 8.27
N TYR A 94 0.59 11.35 7.71
CA TYR A 94 -0.27 10.88 6.63
C TYR A 94 -1.74 10.75 7.07
N LEU A 95 -1.98 10.15 8.24
CA LEU A 95 -3.34 9.95 8.76
C LEU A 95 -4.01 11.28 9.11
N ASP A 96 -3.26 12.29 9.63
CA ASP A 96 -3.79 13.66 9.80
C ASP A 96 -4.26 14.22 8.46
N PHE A 97 -3.48 14.08 7.41
CA PHE A 97 -3.88 14.50 6.07
C PHE A 97 -5.12 13.74 5.60
N MET A 98 -5.15 12.41 5.71
CA MET A 98 -6.28 11.58 5.24
C MET A 98 -7.54 11.73 6.08
N SER A 99 -7.46 12.20 7.31
CA SER A 99 -8.64 12.51 8.14
C SER A 99 -9.57 13.54 7.50
N LYS A 100 -9.06 14.33 6.57
CA LYS A 100 -9.78 15.34 5.77
C LYS A 100 -10.31 14.78 4.43
N HIS A 101 -10.03 13.51 4.13
CA HIS A 101 -10.37 12.81 2.87
C HIS A 101 -11.02 11.45 3.14
N ARG A 102 -12.04 11.44 4.00
CA ARG A 102 -12.71 10.22 4.51
C ARG A 102 -13.49 9.43 3.46
N ASP A 103 -13.65 9.96 2.26
CA ASP A 103 -14.20 9.26 1.09
C ASP A 103 -13.18 8.38 0.37
N LYS A 104 -11.89 8.51 0.72
CA LYS A 104 -10.77 7.78 0.11
C LYS A 104 -10.37 6.54 0.90
N VAL A 105 -9.81 5.54 0.20
CA VAL A 105 -9.28 4.31 0.81
C VAL A 105 -7.76 4.44 0.97
N THR A 106 -7.23 3.91 2.05
CA THR A 106 -5.78 3.70 2.20
C THR A 106 -5.48 2.20 2.29
N ASN A 107 -4.57 1.71 1.47
CA ASN A 107 -3.96 0.40 1.64
C ASN A 107 -2.61 0.57 2.34
N ILE A 108 -2.47 0.06 3.55
CA ILE A 108 -1.22 0.09 4.32
C ILE A 108 -0.55 -1.28 4.20
N GLU A 109 0.59 -1.34 3.52
CA GLU A 109 1.43 -2.53 3.48
C GLU A 109 2.34 -2.59 4.71
N LEU A 110 2.20 -3.64 5.52
CA LEU A 110 3.08 -3.95 6.63
C LEU A 110 4.32 -4.69 6.12
N LYS A 111 5.48 -4.03 6.14
CA LYS A 111 6.76 -4.56 5.62
C LYS A 111 7.46 -5.46 6.64
N THR A 112 6.83 -6.60 6.95
CA THR A 112 7.27 -7.54 7.99
C THR A 112 7.85 -8.85 7.44
N ALA A 113 7.97 -9.00 6.11
CA ALA A 113 8.51 -10.21 5.51
C ALA A 113 10.05 -10.32 5.63
N PRO A 114 10.85 -9.28 5.27
CA PRO A 114 12.30 -9.33 5.38
C PRO A 114 12.80 -8.97 6.78
N VAL A 115 12.09 -8.11 7.53
CA VAL A 115 12.49 -7.62 8.85
C VAL A 115 11.36 -7.80 9.83
N TYR A 116 11.66 -8.37 11.00
CA TYR A 116 10.70 -8.46 12.08
C TYR A 116 10.65 -7.15 12.86
N TYR A 117 9.47 -6.53 12.91
CA TYR A 117 9.18 -5.34 13.69
C TYR A 117 8.18 -5.70 14.81
N PRO A 118 8.63 -5.86 16.07
CA PRO A 118 7.70 -6.09 17.17
C PRO A 118 6.65 -4.99 17.28
N GLU A 119 5.37 -5.37 17.41
CA GLU A 119 4.23 -4.47 17.65
C GLU A 119 3.89 -3.51 16.48
N ILE A 120 4.40 -3.73 15.26
CA ILE A 120 4.07 -2.84 14.14
C ILE A 120 2.56 -2.88 13.82
N GLU A 121 1.94 -4.05 13.96
CA GLU A 121 0.50 -4.23 13.73
C GLU A 121 -0.32 -3.43 14.74
N GLU A 122 0.00 -3.56 16.03
CA GLU A 122 -0.66 -2.85 17.13
C GLU A 122 -0.51 -1.35 16.99
N LYS A 123 0.72 -0.87 16.75
CA LYS A 123 1.02 0.56 16.61
C LYS A 123 0.33 1.19 15.41
N THR A 124 0.30 0.45 14.29
CA THR A 124 -0.40 0.90 13.08
C THR A 124 -1.90 1.00 13.34
N LEU A 125 -2.50 -0.02 13.97
CA LEU A 125 -3.91 -0.03 14.30
C LEU A 125 -4.28 1.07 15.30
N GLU A 126 -3.45 1.30 16.33
CA GLU A 126 -3.65 2.36 17.32
C GLU A 126 -3.67 3.75 16.67
N LEU A 127 -2.72 4.01 15.77
CA LEU A 127 -2.68 5.27 15.01
C LEU A 127 -3.95 5.45 14.18
N VAL A 128 -4.35 4.43 13.41
CA VAL A 128 -5.57 4.50 12.58
C VAL A 128 -6.82 4.79 13.42
N ARG A 129 -6.94 4.15 14.59
CA ARG A 129 -8.04 4.41 15.56
C ARG A 129 -8.04 5.84 16.08
N ARG A 130 -6.87 6.38 16.39
CA ARG A 130 -6.72 7.76 16.88
C ARG A 130 -7.29 8.79 15.90
N TYR A 131 -7.21 8.52 14.60
CA TYR A 131 -7.74 9.37 13.54
C TYR A 131 -9.16 8.98 13.07
N ASP A 132 -9.77 7.94 13.66
CA ASP A 132 -11.11 7.44 13.30
C ASP A 132 -11.20 7.08 11.79
N LEU A 133 -10.21 6.35 11.28
CA LEU A 133 -10.09 5.95 9.87
C LEU A 133 -10.21 4.44 9.63
N GLU A 134 -10.59 3.64 10.63
CA GLU A 134 -10.62 2.16 10.55
C GLU A 134 -11.43 1.65 9.36
N ASN A 135 -12.54 2.31 9.02
CA ASN A 135 -13.41 1.93 7.90
C ASN A 135 -12.79 2.20 6.52
N ASN A 136 -11.74 3.01 6.47
CA ASN A 136 -11.08 3.45 5.24
C ASN A 136 -9.80 2.68 4.92
N ILE A 137 -9.35 1.81 5.85
CA ILE A 137 -8.05 1.14 5.75
C ILE A 137 -8.22 -0.31 5.28
N ILE A 138 -7.31 -0.73 4.39
CA ILE A 138 -7.00 -2.12 4.08
C ILE A 138 -5.56 -2.35 4.57
N TYR A 139 -5.36 -3.34 5.43
CA TYR A 139 -4.02 -3.76 5.86
C TYR A 139 -3.55 -4.89 4.96
N SER A 140 -2.39 -4.73 4.34
CA SER A 140 -1.82 -5.76 3.47
C SER A 140 -0.41 -6.15 3.88
N SER A 141 0.02 -7.34 3.51
CA SER A 141 1.38 -7.83 3.71
C SER A 141 1.67 -9.06 2.85
N PHE A 142 2.94 -9.26 2.49
CA PHE A 142 3.46 -10.55 2.02
C PHE A 142 3.62 -11.55 3.17
N ASN A 143 3.67 -11.07 4.40
CA ASN A 143 3.72 -11.92 5.59
C ASN A 143 2.31 -12.24 6.06
N TRP A 144 1.84 -13.43 5.75
CA TRP A 144 0.51 -13.90 6.15
C TRP A 144 0.29 -13.94 7.67
N LEU A 145 1.37 -14.06 8.48
CA LEU A 145 1.28 -13.99 9.96
C LEU A 145 0.89 -12.59 10.43
N SER A 146 1.37 -11.52 9.77
CA SER A 146 0.92 -10.15 10.07
C SER A 146 -0.55 -9.95 9.72
N ILE A 147 -1.04 -10.58 8.64
CA ILE A 147 -2.45 -10.53 8.27
C ILE A 147 -3.31 -11.22 9.33
N GLU A 148 -2.92 -12.41 9.75
CA GLU A 148 -3.60 -13.16 10.80
C GLU A 148 -3.59 -12.38 12.14
N ARG A 149 -2.46 -11.76 12.50
CA ARG A 149 -2.35 -10.91 13.69
C ARG A 149 -3.27 -9.69 13.60
N MET A 150 -3.33 -8.99 12.47
CA MET A 150 -4.27 -7.88 12.27
C MET A 150 -5.73 -8.31 12.46
N GLN A 151 -6.13 -9.48 11.95
CA GLN A 151 -7.47 -10.02 12.13
C GLN A 151 -7.78 -10.33 13.61
N ARG A 152 -6.82 -10.83 14.37
CA ARG A 152 -6.97 -11.06 15.83
C ARG A 152 -7.08 -9.77 16.63
N LEU A 153 -6.29 -8.75 16.27
CA LEU A 153 -6.30 -7.45 16.94
C LEU A 153 -7.61 -6.68 16.70
N ASN A 154 -8.17 -6.83 15.51
CA ASN A 154 -9.45 -6.23 15.15
C ASN A 154 -10.17 -7.07 14.09
N THR A 155 -11.21 -7.79 14.50
CA THR A 155 -12.00 -8.65 13.60
C THR A 155 -12.76 -7.91 12.51
N LEU A 156 -12.85 -6.57 12.60
CA LEU A 156 -13.46 -5.70 11.58
C LEU A 156 -12.44 -5.13 10.58
N SER A 157 -11.13 -5.34 10.81
CA SER A 157 -10.10 -4.89 9.89
C SER A 157 -10.26 -5.55 8.52
N LYS A 158 -10.24 -4.74 7.47
CA LYS A 158 -10.12 -5.27 6.11
C LYS A 158 -8.67 -5.66 5.86
N THR A 159 -8.46 -6.90 5.46
CA THR A 159 -7.12 -7.44 5.22
C THR A 159 -6.95 -7.89 3.79
N GLY A 160 -5.73 -7.77 3.27
CA GLY A 160 -5.32 -8.19 1.93
C GLY A 160 -4.02 -8.98 1.96
N LEU A 161 -3.97 -10.14 1.32
CA LEU A 161 -2.74 -10.92 1.19
C LEU A 161 -2.04 -10.55 -0.11
N LEU A 162 -0.81 -10.04 0.02
CA LEU A 162 0.10 -9.79 -1.10
C LEU A 162 0.79 -11.09 -1.54
N PHE A 163 0.89 -11.28 -2.86
CA PHE A 163 1.51 -12.47 -3.41
C PHE A 163 2.07 -12.20 -4.81
N SER A 164 3.24 -12.78 -5.11
CA SER A 164 3.86 -12.72 -6.43
C SER A 164 4.77 -13.90 -6.70
N GLY A 165 5.03 -14.17 -7.99
CA GLY A 165 6.03 -15.12 -8.45
C GLY A 165 5.57 -16.58 -8.47
N MET A 166 4.30 -16.88 -8.23
CA MET A 166 3.78 -18.24 -8.30
C MET A 166 2.29 -18.27 -8.70
N LYS A 167 1.94 -19.11 -9.63
CA LYS A 167 0.53 -19.40 -9.98
C LYS A 167 0.02 -20.55 -9.11
N LEU A 168 -0.88 -20.25 -8.17
CA LEU A 168 -1.51 -21.25 -7.32
C LEU A 168 -2.97 -21.43 -7.72
N TYR A 169 -3.36 -22.68 -7.97
CA TYR A 169 -4.75 -23.06 -8.20
C TYR A 169 -5.49 -23.19 -6.86
N ASN A 170 -6.79 -22.90 -6.85
CA ASN A 170 -7.67 -22.96 -5.67
C ASN A 170 -7.31 -21.99 -4.51
N GLN A 171 -6.42 -21.04 -4.74
CA GLN A 171 -5.99 -20.07 -3.73
C GLN A 171 -7.15 -19.23 -3.20
N ALA A 172 -8.09 -18.85 -4.05
CA ALA A 172 -9.29 -18.09 -3.68
C ALA A 172 -10.10 -18.79 -2.58
N HIS A 173 -10.22 -20.12 -2.64
CA HIS A 173 -10.93 -20.89 -1.61
C HIS A 173 -10.20 -20.82 -0.25
N ILE A 174 -8.88 -20.92 -0.25
CA ILE A 174 -8.07 -20.84 0.97
C ILE A 174 -8.16 -19.46 1.59
N ILE A 175 -7.99 -18.39 0.79
CA ILE A 175 -8.08 -17.00 1.23
C ILE A 175 -9.42 -16.70 1.87
N LYS A 176 -10.50 -17.16 1.22
CA LYS A 176 -11.87 -17.06 1.76
C LYS A 176 -12.01 -17.80 3.09
N ALA A 177 -11.50 -19.03 3.18
CA ALA A 177 -11.58 -19.85 4.39
C ALA A 177 -10.81 -19.21 5.58
N LEU A 178 -9.75 -18.46 5.30
CA LEU A 178 -8.99 -17.68 6.28
C LEU A 178 -9.66 -16.35 6.65
N GLY A 179 -10.81 -16.00 6.05
CA GLY A 179 -11.51 -14.75 6.32
C GLY A 179 -10.79 -13.50 5.80
N ILE A 180 -9.85 -13.65 4.88
CA ILE A 180 -9.12 -12.54 4.25
C ILE A 180 -10.04 -11.91 3.20
N ASN A 181 -10.16 -10.57 3.22
CA ASN A 181 -11.11 -9.84 2.38
C ASN A 181 -10.63 -9.69 0.95
N TYR A 182 -9.31 -9.46 0.77
CA TYR A 182 -8.72 -9.13 -0.52
C TYR A 182 -7.49 -10.00 -0.80
N PHE A 183 -7.31 -10.31 -2.07
CA PHE A 183 -6.06 -10.81 -2.60
C PHE A 183 -5.39 -9.71 -3.42
N HIS A 184 -4.09 -9.50 -3.20
CA HIS A 184 -3.31 -8.48 -3.88
C HIS A 184 -2.22 -9.16 -4.74
N PRO A 185 -2.58 -9.65 -5.93
CA PRO A 185 -1.63 -10.33 -6.82
C PRO A 185 -0.81 -9.35 -7.66
N ASP A 186 0.38 -9.81 -8.08
CA ASP A 186 1.06 -9.21 -9.23
C ASP A 186 0.23 -9.48 -10.49
N PHE A 187 0.06 -8.45 -11.34
CA PHE A 187 -0.67 -8.55 -12.61
C PHE A 187 -0.17 -9.70 -13.50
N ASN A 188 1.15 -9.90 -13.54
CA ASN A 188 1.77 -10.93 -14.38
C ASN A 188 1.47 -12.36 -13.94
N ASP A 189 1.01 -12.57 -12.72
CA ASP A 189 0.63 -13.88 -12.19
C ASP A 189 -0.83 -14.24 -12.49
N LEU A 190 -1.61 -13.31 -13.07
CA LEU A 190 -3.03 -13.50 -13.33
C LEU A 190 -3.32 -14.09 -14.71
N THR A 191 -4.40 -14.86 -14.76
CA THR A 191 -5.08 -15.31 -15.97
C THR A 191 -6.59 -15.15 -15.77
N ASP A 192 -7.37 -15.16 -16.86
CA ASP A 192 -8.83 -15.08 -16.79
C ASP A 192 -9.44 -16.13 -15.84
N ASP A 193 -8.94 -17.38 -15.87
CA ASP A 193 -9.41 -18.46 -15.02
C ASP A 193 -9.11 -18.21 -13.53
N ILE A 194 -7.92 -17.66 -13.22
CA ILE A 194 -7.54 -17.29 -11.86
C ILE A 194 -8.46 -16.18 -11.36
N VAL A 195 -8.61 -15.10 -12.13
CA VAL A 195 -9.49 -13.98 -11.78
C VAL A 195 -10.93 -14.45 -11.55
N LYS A 196 -11.46 -15.27 -12.47
CA LYS A 196 -12.80 -15.85 -12.35
C LYS A 196 -12.97 -16.63 -11.04
N SER A 197 -11.98 -17.44 -10.65
CA SER A 197 -12.01 -18.19 -9.39
C SER A 197 -12.14 -17.26 -8.17
N TYR A 198 -11.45 -16.11 -8.14
CA TYR A 198 -11.56 -15.14 -7.05
C TYR A 198 -12.93 -14.48 -7.00
N LEU A 199 -13.47 -14.07 -8.15
CA LEU A 199 -14.79 -13.45 -8.25
C LEU A 199 -15.89 -14.41 -7.81
N GLU A 200 -15.86 -15.68 -8.23
CA GLU A 200 -16.81 -16.72 -7.83
C GLU A 200 -16.76 -17.00 -6.32
N ASN A 201 -15.58 -16.92 -5.70
CA ASN A 201 -15.41 -17.06 -4.26
C ASN A 201 -15.72 -15.79 -3.47
N LYS A 202 -16.02 -14.67 -4.13
CA LYS A 202 -16.26 -13.35 -3.51
C LYS A 202 -15.07 -12.84 -2.68
N VAL A 203 -13.85 -13.10 -3.15
CA VAL A 203 -12.63 -12.52 -2.63
C VAL A 203 -12.31 -11.30 -3.49
N GLY A 204 -12.15 -10.14 -2.88
CA GLY A 204 -11.82 -8.91 -3.60
C GLY A 204 -10.41 -8.98 -4.21
N LEU A 205 -10.22 -8.36 -5.37
CA LEU A 205 -8.93 -8.29 -6.07
C LEU A 205 -8.44 -6.85 -6.16
N ASN A 206 -7.26 -6.58 -5.59
CA ASN A 206 -6.52 -5.32 -5.78
C ASN A 206 -5.20 -5.66 -6.49
N VAL A 207 -5.15 -5.44 -7.80
CA VAL A 207 -4.06 -5.90 -8.67
C VAL A 207 -2.95 -4.85 -8.76
N TRP A 208 -1.69 -5.26 -8.60
CA TRP A 208 -0.48 -4.40 -8.62
C TRP A 208 0.61 -4.99 -9.51
N THR A 209 1.64 -4.24 -9.97
CA THR A 209 1.58 -2.81 -10.20
C THR A 209 1.28 -2.57 -11.67
N VAL A 210 0.13 -2.05 -11.99
CA VAL A 210 -0.37 -1.94 -13.37
C VAL A 210 -0.12 -0.52 -13.89
N ASN A 211 0.84 -0.35 -14.80
CA ASN A 211 1.28 0.96 -15.27
C ASN A 211 0.97 1.23 -16.75
N GLU A 212 0.82 0.16 -17.54
CA GLU A 212 0.57 0.28 -18.97
C GLU A 212 -0.95 0.34 -19.26
N ILE A 213 -1.33 1.20 -20.20
CA ILE A 213 -2.74 1.45 -20.54
C ILE A 213 -3.45 0.16 -20.98
N GLU A 214 -2.77 -0.69 -21.75
CA GLU A 214 -3.39 -1.93 -22.22
C GLU A 214 -3.65 -2.92 -21.08
N ASP A 215 -2.74 -3.02 -20.10
CA ASP A 215 -2.92 -3.85 -18.91
C ASP A 215 -4.04 -3.30 -18.00
N MET A 216 -4.16 -1.97 -17.91
CA MET A 216 -5.26 -1.32 -17.19
C MET A 216 -6.63 -1.65 -17.83
N LYS A 217 -6.70 -1.70 -19.16
CA LYS A 217 -7.92 -2.11 -19.89
C LYS A 217 -8.27 -3.58 -19.63
N VAL A 218 -7.27 -4.46 -19.54
CA VAL A 218 -7.47 -5.85 -19.14
C VAL A 218 -8.07 -5.94 -17.75
N CYS A 219 -7.47 -5.24 -16.76
CA CYS A 219 -8.01 -5.17 -15.40
C CYS A 219 -9.44 -4.62 -15.35
N LEU A 220 -9.76 -3.64 -16.17
CA LEU A 220 -11.11 -3.09 -16.28
C LEU A 220 -12.09 -4.15 -16.81
N SER A 221 -11.68 -4.96 -17.80
CA SER A 221 -12.53 -6.04 -18.35
C SER A 221 -12.80 -7.15 -17.35
N TRP A 222 -11.89 -7.39 -16.41
CA TRP A 222 -12.05 -8.36 -15.32
C TRP A 222 -12.99 -7.89 -14.20
N ASN A 223 -13.35 -6.60 -14.17
CA ASN A 223 -14.22 -6.02 -13.14
C ASN A 223 -13.69 -6.26 -11.71
N ILE A 224 -12.39 -6.10 -11.51
CA ILE A 224 -11.71 -6.22 -10.21
C ILE A 224 -12.07 -5.05 -9.27
N ASP A 225 -11.79 -5.20 -7.97
CA ASP A 225 -12.14 -4.19 -6.95
C ASP A 225 -11.22 -2.97 -6.99
N GLY A 226 -9.91 -3.19 -7.10
CA GLY A 226 -8.91 -2.14 -7.11
C GLY A 226 -7.78 -2.37 -8.11
N LEU A 227 -7.35 -1.29 -8.75
CA LEU A 227 -6.17 -1.23 -9.60
C LEU A 227 -5.13 -0.36 -8.90
N ILE A 228 -3.98 -0.96 -8.57
CA ILE A 228 -2.86 -0.28 -7.90
C ILE A 228 -1.83 0.09 -8.96
N THR A 229 -1.56 1.41 -9.11
CA THR A 229 -0.74 1.96 -10.20
C THR A 229 0.13 3.13 -9.75
N ASN A 230 1.30 3.28 -10.38
CA ASN A 230 2.15 4.46 -10.24
C ASN A 230 1.58 5.69 -11.00
N TYR A 231 0.64 5.46 -11.93
CA TYR A 231 0.09 6.48 -12.83
C TYR A 231 -1.44 6.57 -12.69
N PRO A 232 -1.95 7.08 -11.55
CA PRO A 232 -3.39 7.17 -11.34
C PRO A 232 -4.12 8.05 -12.37
N ASP A 233 -3.46 9.07 -12.93
CA ASP A 233 -3.96 9.91 -14.02
C ASP A 233 -4.31 9.10 -15.28
N ARG A 234 -3.43 8.17 -15.68
CA ARG A 234 -3.65 7.28 -16.84
C ARG A 234 -4.86 6.36 -16.58
N ALA A 235 -4.90 5.74 -15.41
CA ALA A 235 -5.99 4.84 -15.04
C ALA A 235 -7.33 5.58 -15.01
N LEU A 236 -7.39 6.78 -14.44
CA LEU A 236 -8.59 7.60 -14.40
C LEU A 236 -9.10 8.01 -15.80
N SER A 237 -8.20 8.26 -16.76
CA SER A 237 -8.56 8.62 -18.13
C SER A 237 -9.26 7.47 -18.90
N ILE A 238 -9.13 6.23 -18.43
CA ILE A 238 -9.76 5.04 -19.03
C ILE A 238 -11.10 4.71 -18.36
N VAL A 239 -11.23 5.03 -17.06
CA VAL A 239 -12.38 4.61 -16.24
C VAL A 239 -13.46 5.68 -16.19
N ARG A 240 -13.09 6.93 -16.39
CA ARG A 240 -13.98 8.12 -16.34
C ARG A 240 -14.01 8.84 -17.68
#